data_33de9b9fc8b5eb372b3e0c39b9e3f633
#
_entry.id   33de9b9fc8b5eb372b3e0c39b9e3f633
#
_cell.length_a   1.000
_cell.length_b   1.000
_cell.length_c   1.000
_cell.angle_alpha   90.00
_cell.angle_beta   90.00
_cell.angle_gamma   90.00
#
_symmetry.space_group_name_H-M   'P 1'
#
loop_
_entity.id
_entity.type
_entity.pdbx_description
1 polymer ?
#
loop_
_entity_poly.entity_id
_entity_poly.type
_entity_poly.pdbx_seq_one_letter_code
_entity_poly.pdbx_strand_id
1 'polypeptide(L)'
;MMRRPALLLAPLLLAPLLAAGPARAIELAAGDPAPPFALLGSDGKEHRLADHAGQRGIVIAWFPAAFTPGCTAELQDMRDHADAIAAYDAAVYLASVDEPKKNKAFAEAEGARQVVLSDPGGEVAKAYGVQGPGGLYASRWTFYIDAEGRILEVDKQVSTTTAGRDIARKLGELGFPKKP
;
A
#
# COMPACT_ATOMS: atom_id res chain seq x y z
N MET A 1 17.78 14.54 79.52
CA MET A 1 17.34 15.34 78.36
C MET A 1 17.52 14.50 77.09
N MET A 2 16.50 13.73 76.72
CA MET A 2 16.56 12.79 75.56
C MET A 2 15.88 13.43 74.35
N ARG A 3 16.66 13.71 73.30
CA ARG A 3 16.14 14.22 72.04
C ARG A 3 15.60 13.04 71.20
N ARG A 4 14.31 13.08 70.82
CA ARG A 4 13.67 12.14 69.91
C ARG A 4 14.01 12.52 68.46
N PRO A 5 14.37 11.59 67.59
CA PRO A 5 14.54 11.91 66.19
C PRO A 5 13.17 11.99 65.50
N ALA A 6 12.96 13.05 64.72
CA ALA A 6 11.77 13.21 63.88
C ALA A 6 11.92 12.33 62.62
N LEU A 7 10.94 11.45 62.44
CA LEU A 7 10.83 10.61 61.23
C LEU A 7 10.16 11.43 60.11
N LEU A 8 10.92 11.81 59.11
CA LEU A 8 10.41 12.47 57.89
C LEU A 8 9.79 11.42 56.97
N LEU A 9 8.47 11.35 56.90
CA LEU A 9 7.76 10.61 55.86
C LEU A 9 7.87 11.39 54.54
N ALA A 10 8.58 10.82 53.57
CA ALA A 10 8.56 11.31 52.17
C ALA A 10 7.27 10.84 51.48
N PRO A 11 6.56 11.72 50.72
CA PRO A 11 5.41 11.29 49.97
C PRO A 11 5.84 10.47 48.73
N LEU A 12 5.29 9.26 48.66
CA LEU A 12 5.45 8.38 47.50
C LEU A 12 4.59 8.92 46.36
N LEU A 13 5.20 9.59 45.37
CA LEU A 13 4.53 10.04 44.16
C LEU A 13 4.19 8.83 43.29
N LEU A 14 2.96 8.39 43.33
CA LEU A 14 2.41 7.37 42.44
C LEU A 14 2.23 7.99 41.05
N ALA A 15 3.15 7.77 40.12
CA ALA A 15 3.02 8.17 38.72
C ALA A 15 1.90 7.34 38.04
N PRO A 16 0.95 7.96 37.30
CA PRO A 16 -0.04 7.20 36.58
C PRO A 16 0.61 6.39 35.46
N LEU A 17 0.44 5.08 35.53
CA LEU A 17 0.80 4.15 34.45
C LEU A 17 -0.17 4.41 33.30
N LEU A 18 0.27 5.14 32.25
CA LEU A 18 -0.49 5.25 31.00
C LEU A 18 -0.58 3.85 30.40
N ALA A 19 -1.75 3.23 30.51
CA ALA A 19 -2.05 1.99 29.80
C ALA A 19 -2.04 2.29 28.31
N ALA A 20 -1.02 1.80 27.60
CA ALA A 20 -1.03 1.74 26.14
C ALA A 20 -2.22 0.85 25.73
N GLY A 21 -3.26 1.45 25.17
CA GLY A 21 -4.38 0.71 24.60
C GLY A 21 -3.89 -0.20 23.47
N PRO A 22 -4.65 -1.25 23.11
CA PRO A 22 -4.27 -2.13 22.00
C PRO A 22 -4.05 -1.29 20.76
N ALA A 23 -2.89 -1.47 20.10
CA ALA A 23 -2.58 -0.85 18.82
C ALA A 23 -3.68 -1.25 17.81
N ARG A 24 -4.57 -0.29 17.53
CA ARG A 24 -5.61 -0.49 16.52
C ARG A 24 -4.91 -0.67 15.17
N ALA A 25 -5.26 -1.73 14.46
CA ALA A 25 -4.80 -1.90 13.08
C ALA A 25 -5.14 -0.61 12.31
N ILE A 26 -4.16 -0.08 11.57
CA ILE A 26 -4.37 1.10 10.73
C ILE A 26 -5.32 0.69 9.62
N GLU A 27 -6.53 1.21 9.64
CA GLU A 27 -7.49 1.04 8.56
C GLU A 27 -7.57 2.35 7.78
N LEU A 28 -6.87 2.39 6.64
CA LEU A 28 -6.86 3.55 5.76
C LEU A 28 -8.20 3.68 5.04
N ALA A 29 -8.65 4.91 4.88
CA ALA A 29 -9.91 5.27 4.24
C ALA A 29 -9.74 6.47 3.30
N ALA A 30 -10.79 6.77 2.53
CA ALA A 30 -10.83 7.98 1.70
C ALA A 30 -10.61 9.24 2.54
N GLY A 31 -9.75 10.13 2.08
CA GLY A 31 -9.34 11.36 2.75
C GLY A 31 -8.06 11.24 3.57
N ASP A 32 -7.62 10.03 3.94
CA ASP A 32 -6.38 9.83 4.67
C ASP A 32 -5.15 10.11 3.78
N PRO A 33 -4.03 10.59 4.34
CA PRO A 33 -2.78 10.64 3.61
C PRO A 33 -2.29 9.23 3.31
N ALA A 34 -1.89 8.98 2.07
CA ALA A 34 -1.28 7.71 1.69
C ALA A 34 0.09 7.55 2.39
N PRO A 35 0.38 6.40 2.99
CA PRO A 35 1.70 6.13 3.55
C PRO A 35 2.79 6.28 2.49
N PRO A 36 3.93 6.92 2.81
CA PRO A 36 5.04 7.03 1.88
C PRO A 36 5.62 5.65 1.56
N PHE A 37 6.08 5.48 0.34
CA PHE A 37 6.83 4.30 -0.06
C PHE A 37 8.04 4.66 -0.92
N ALA A 38 9.04 3.78 -0.92
CA ALA A 38 10.17 3.75 -1.84
C ALA A 38 10.47 2.27 -2.10
N LEU A 39 10.02 1.74 -3.23
CA LEU A 39 10.04 0.31 -3.55
C LEU A 39 10.73 0.05 -4.89
N LEU A 40 11.49 -1.04 -4.95
CA LEU A 40 12.12 -1.49 -6.19
C LEU A 40 11.06 -2.12 -7.11
N GLY A 41 11.02 -1.63 -8.35
CA GLY A 41 10.14 -2.12 -9.40
C GLY A 41 10.74 -3.25 -10.22
N SER A 42 9.88 -4.00 -10.92
CA SER A 42 10.26 -5.03 -11.89
C SER A 42 11.10 -4.48 -13.06
N ASP A 43 11.05 -3.18 -13.31
CA ASP A 43 11.88 -2.46 -14.28
C ASP A 43 13.30 -2.15 -13.76
N GLY A 44 13.62 -2.53 -12.52
CA GLY A 44 14.92 -2.31 -11.89
C GLY A 44 15.14 -0.91 -11.34
N LYS A 45 14.11 -0.06 -11.30
CA LYS A 45 14.16 1.29 -10.73
C LYS A 45 13.45 1.34 -9.39
N GLU A 46 13.85 2.27 -8.53
CA GLU A 46 13.10 2.61 -7.33
C GLU A 46 11.97 3.57 -7.71
N HIS A 47 10.76 3.29 -7.22
CA HIS A 47 9.59 4.13 -7.38
C HIS A 47 9.12 4.64 -6.02
N ARG A 48 8.79 5.92 -5.92
CA ARG A 48 8.40 6.57 -4.67
C ARG A 48 7.07 7.28 -4.82
N LEU A 49 6.27 7.32 -3.77
CA LEU A 49 5.08 8.14 -3.74
C LEU A 49 5.40 9.62 -4.07
N ALA A 50 6.50 10.12 -3.52
CA ALA A 50 6.93 11.51 -3.69
C ALA A 50 7.28 11.89 -5.14
N ASP A 51 7.63 10.94 -6.00
CA ASP A 51 7.99 11.20 -7.41
C ASP A 51 6.78 11.67 -8.23
N HIS A 52 5.57 11.50 -7.71
CA HIS A 52 4.32 11.85 -8.38
C HIS A 52 3.60 13.04 -7.74
N ALA A 53 4.08 13.51 -6.57
CA ALA A 53 3.44 14.57 -5.79
C ALA A 53 3.24 15.87 -6.62
N GLY A 54 2.01 16.37 -6.63
CA GLY A 54 1.62 17.57 -7.38
C GLY A 54 1.63 17.42 -8.91
N GLN A 55 1.88 16.21 -9.43
CA GLN A 55 1.96 15.97 -10.87
C GLN A 55 0.82 15.07 -11.36
N ARG A 56 0.64 13.91 -10.77
CA ARG A 56 -0.38 12.94 -11.15
C ARG A 56 -0.78 12.05 -9.98
N GLY A 57 -1.95 11.46 -10.06
CA GLY A 57 -2.38 10.47 -9.09
C GLY A 57 -1.71 9.11 -9.29
N ILE A 58 -1.93 8.23 -8.33
CA ILE A 58 -1.32 6.89 -8.27
C ILE A 58 -2.40 5.85 -8.00
N VAL A 59 -2.25 4.68 -8.63
CA VAL A 59 -2.97 3.46 -8.25
C VAL A 59 -1.96 2.42 -7.80
N ILE A 60 -2.19 1.82 -6.63
CA ILE A 60 -1.40 0.68 -6.16
C ILE A 60 -2.34 -0.50 -5.95
N ALA A 61 -2.21 -1.52 -6.79
CA ALA A 61 -2.93 -2.78 -6.70
C ALA A 61 -2.06 -3.81 -5.96
N TRP A 62 -2.35 -4.04 -4.68
CA TRP A 62 -1.69 -5.07 -3.89
C TRP A 62 -2.23 -6.45 -4.22
N PHE A 63 -1.34 -7.42 -4.38
CA PHE A 63 -1.70 -8.81 -4.63
C PHE A 63 -0.93 -9.78 -3.70
N PRO A 64 -1.49 -10.97 -3.39
CA PRO A 64 -0.93 -11.88 -2.40
C PRO A 64 0.44 -12.44 -2.73
N ALA A 65 0.62 -13.04 -3.91
CA ALA A 65 1.88 -13.68 -4.27
C ALA A 65 2.01 -13.92 -5.78
N ALA A 66 3.18 -13.64 -6.33
CA ALA A 66 3.53 -13.90 -7.73
C ALA A 66 3.43 -15.41 -8.06
N PHE A 67 3.03 -15.70 -9.31
CA PHE A 67 2.85 -17.05 -9.85
C PHE A 67 1.69 -17.85 -9.24
N THR A 68 0.79 -17.23 -8.48
CA THR A 68 -0.46 -17.89 -8.08
C THR A 68 -1.56 -17.68 -9.12
N PRO A 69 -2.50 -18.64 -9.31
CA PRO A 69 -3.49 -18.55 -10.40
C PRO A 69 -4.30 -17.25 -10.40
N GLY A 70 -4.75 -16.79 -9.23
CA GLY A 70 -5.53 -15.55 -9.13
C GLY A 70 -4.69 -14.31 -9.44
N CYS A 71 -3.42 -14.23 -8.99
CA CYS A 71 -2.55 -13.09 -9.27
C CYS A 71 -2.09 -13.06 -10.73
N THR A 72 -1.91 -14.24 -11.34
CA THR A 72 -1.66 -14.36 -12.79
C THR A 72 -2.85 -13.84 -13.59
N ALA A 73 -4.07 -14.25 -13.26
CA ALA A 73 -5.28 -13.75 -13.92
C ALA A 73 -5.45 -12.24 -13.79
N GLU A 74 -5.18 -11.69 -12.59
CA GLU A 74 -5.23 -10.24 -12.34
C GLU A 74 -4.22 -9.47 -13.20
N LEU A 75 -2.97 -9.91 -13.22
CA LEU A 75 -1.93 -9.25 -14.01
C LEU A 75 -2.21 -9.34 -15.51
N GLN A 76 -2.71 -10.48 -15.99
CA GLN A 76 -3.12 -10.65 -17.38
C GLN A 76 -4.27 -9.71 -17.76
N ASP A 77 -5.32 -9.58 -16.93
CA ASP A 77 -6.42 -8.65 -17.19
C ASP A 77 -5.95 -7.19 -17.15
N MET A 78 -5.03 -6.83 -16.24
CA MET A 78 -4.41 -5.50 -16.22
C MET A 78 -3.56 -5.24 -17.47
N ARG A 79 -2.81 -6.23 -17.96
CA ARG A 79 -2.07 -6.14 -19.24
C ARG A 79 -3.01 -5.92 -20.42
N ASP A 80 -4.08 -6.70 -20.50
CA ASP A 80 -5.02 -6.67 -21.62
C ASP A 80 -5.82 -5.36 -21.67
N HIS A 81 -5.99 -4.68 -20.53
CA HIS A 81 -6.65 -3.37 -20.40
C HIS A 81 -5.66 -2.21 -20.25
N ALA A 82 -4.35 -2.44 -20.47
CA ALA A 82 -3.31 -1.45 -20.21
C ALA A 82 -3.50 -0.14 -21.00
N ASP A 83 -4.03 -0.20 -22.23
CA ASP A 83 -4.28 1.00 -23.03
C ASP A 83 -5.43 1.84 -22.47
N ALA A 84 -6.47 1.20 -21.96
CA ALA A 84 -7.57 1.90 -21.29
C ALA A 84 -7.12 2.56 -19.98
N ILE A 85 -6.24 1.91 -19.23
CA ILE A 85 -5.60 2.46 -18.03
C ILE A 85 -4.68 3.63 -18.42
N ALA A 86 -3.84 3.46 -19.45
CA ALA A 86 -2.87 4.44 -19.89
C ALA A 86 -3.49 5.72 -20.49
N ALA A 87 -4.80 5.70 -20.80
CA ALA A 87 -5.54 6.88 -21.23
C ALA A 87 -5.65 7.95 -20.13
N TYR A 88 -5.42 7.58 -18.88
CA TYR A 88 -5.45 8.49 -17.74
C TYR A 88 -4.04 8.89 -17.32
N ASP A 89 -3.90 10.12 -16.81
CA ASP A 89 -2.64 10.61 -16.23
C ASP A 89 -2.53 10.13 -14.78
N ALA A 90 -2.25 8.85 -14.64
CA ALA A 90 -2.00 8.18 -13.38
C ALA A 90 -0.81 7.22 -13.51
N ALA A 91 -0.03 7.11 -12.44
CA ALA A 91 0.96 6.04 -12.29
C ALA A 91 0.26 4.81 -11.71
N VAL A 92 0.29 3.68 -12.40
CA VAL A 92 -0.40 2.45 -11.96
C VAL A 92 0.63 1.36 -11.72
N TYR A 93 0.63 0.83 -10.50
CA TYR A 93 1.53 -0.18 -10.00
C TYR A 93 0.77 -1.39 -9.49
N LEU A 94 1.35 -2.57 -9.67
CA LEU A 94 1.05 -3.73 -8.82
C LEU A 94 2.08 -3.76 -7.68
N ALA A 95 1.75 -4.36 -6.54
CA ALA A 95 2.68 -4.51 -5.42
C ALA A 95 2.45 -5.82 -4.67
N SER A 96 3.53 -6.45 -4.20
CA SER A 96 3.49 -7.59 -3.30
C SER A 96 4.67 -7.60 -2.34
N VAL A 97 4.62 -8.48 -1.35
CA VAL A 97 5.74 -8.72 -0.43
C VAL A 97 6.77 -9.71 -0.99
N ASP A 98 6.62 -10.14 -2.23
CA ASP A 98 7.59 -11.01 -2.88
C ASP A 98 8.93 -10.29 -3.15
N GLU A 99 10.00 -11.09 -3.21
CA GLU A 99 11.34 -10.62 -3.53
C GLU A 99 11.40 -9.98 -4.94
N PRO A 100 12.23 -8.95 -5.15
CA PRO A 100 12.34 -8.24 -6.43
C PRO A 100 12.64 -9.18 -7.62
N LYS A 101 13.48 -10.18 -7.41
CA LYS A 101 13.78 -11.17 -8.45
C LYS A 101 12.54 -11.97 -8.87
N LYS A 102 11.68 -12.32 -7.90
CA LYS A 102 10.44 -13.08 -8.16
C LYS A 102 9.41 -12.22 -8.89
N ASN A 103 9.20 -10.98 -8.43
CA ASN A 103 8.28 -10.05 -9.10
C ASN A 103 8.74 -9.66 -10.49
N LYS A 104 10.04 -9.49 -10.70
CA LYS A 104 10.58 -9.26 -12.04
C LYS A 104 10.31 -10.44 -12.98
N ALA A 105 10.62 -11.66 -12.53
CA ALA A 105 10.36 -12.87 -13.32
C ALA A 105 8.86 -13.05 -13.61
N PHE A 106 7.98 -12.72 -12.65
CA PHE A 106 6.53 -12.77 -12.83
C PHE A 106 6.05 -11.74 -13.87
N ALA A 107 6.52 -10.50 -13.77
CA ALA A 107 6.19 -9.45 -14.72
C ALA A 107 6.63 -9.82 -16.16
N GLU A 108 7.83 -10.37 -16.31
CA GLU A 108 8.38 -10.81 -17.61
C GLU A 108 7.58 -11.99 -18.18
N ALA A 109 7.29 -13.01 -17.35
CA ALA A 109 6.56 -14.21 -17.79
C ALA A 109 5.15 -13.91 -18.29
N GLU A 110 4.46 -12.95 -17.64
CA GLU A 110 3.08 -12.59 -17.97
C GLU A 110 2.98 -11.39 -18.93
N GLY A 111 4.10 -10.79 -19.33
CA GLY A 111 4.15 -9.63 -20.22
C GLY A 111 3.50 -8.40 -19.60
N ALA A 112 3.74 -8.16 -18.30
CA ALA A 112 3.18 -7.02 -17.57
C ALA A 112 3.53 -5.69 -18.25
N ARG A 113 2.55 -4.81 -18.37
CA ARG A 113 2.73 -3.44 -18.87
C ARG A 113 2.83 -2.42 -17.73
N GLN A 114 2.36 -2.77 -16.55
CA GLN A 114 2.54 -2.03 -15.32
C GLN A 114 3.77 -2.56 -14.57
N VAL A 115 4.43 -1.66 -13.83
CA VAL A 115 5.55 -2.04 -12.97
C VAL A 115 5.02 -2.79 -11.75
N VAL A 116 5.68 -3.89 -11.40
CA VAL A 116 5.41 -4.67 -10.19
C VAL A 116 6.42 -4.27 -9.12
N LEU A 117 5.93 -3.66 -8.03
CA LEU A 117 6.73 -3.22 -6.90
C LEU A 117 6.95 -4.35 -5.91
N SER A 118 8.10 -4.34 -5.24
CA SER A 118 8.49 -5.38 -4.28
C SER A 118 8.72 -4.78 -2.90
N ASP A 119 8.05 -5.35 -1.89
CA ASP A 119 8.16 -4.99 -0.46
C ASP A 119 8.51 -6.22 0.38
N PRO A 120 9.72 -6.83 0.22
CA PRO A 120 10.07 -8.12 0.82
C PRO A 120 10.08 -8.10 2.36
N GLY A 121 10.20 -6.93 2.98
CA GLY A 121 10.06 -6.75 4.43
C GLY A 121 8.62 -6.58 4.88
N GLY A 122 7.69 -6.29 3.97
CA GLY A 122 6.29 -6.03 4.28
C GLY A 122 6.04 -4.73 5.05
N GLU A 123 7.02 -3.83 5.12
CA GLU A 123 6.88 -2.59 5.90
C GLU A 123 5.86 -1.63 5.28
N VAL A 124 5.88 -1.51 3.95
CA VAL A 124 4.89 -0.70 3.23
C VAL A 124 3.52 -1.38 3.24
N ALA A 125 3.47 -2.70 3.03
CA ALA A 125 2.24 -3.48 3.14
C ALA A 125 1.57 -3.33 4.52
N LYS A 126 2.39 -3.31 5.58
CA LYS A 126 1.93 -3.04 6.96
C LYS A 126 1.39 -1.62 7.11
N ALA A 127 2.10 -0.61 6.58
CA ALA A 127 1.65 0.78 6.63
C ALA A 127 0.33 0.99 5.87
N TYR A 128 0.14 0.29 4.75
CA TYR A 128 -1.11 0.28 3.98
C TYR A 128 -2.20 -0.60 4.59
N GLY A 129 -1.92 -1.33 5.68
CA GLY A 129 -2.89 -2.23 6.34
C GLY A 129 -3.22 -3.48 5.52
N VAL A 130 -2.41 -3.81 4.50
CA VAL A 130 -2.63 -4.97 3.63
C VAL A 130 -1.79 -6.19 4.00
N GLN A 131 -0.86 -6.07 4.95
CA GLN A 131 -0.03 -7.18 5.36
C GLN A 131 -0.86 -8.29 6.00
N GLY A 132 -0.84 -9.47 5.41
CA GLY A 132 -1.50 -10.65 5.93
C GLY A 132 -0.79 -11.24 7.15
N PRO A 133 -1.40 -12.24 7.81
CA PRO A 133 -0.81 -12.90 8.96
C PRO A 133 0.60 -13.40 8.70
N GLY A 134 1.51 -13.11 9.65
CA GLY A 134 2.91 -13.51 9.56
C GLY A 134 3.74 -12.76 8.51
N GLY A 135 3.18 -11.75 7.82
CA GLY A 135 3.91 -10.97 6.83
C GLY A 135 4.20 -11.71 5.52
N LEU A 136 3.61 -12.89 5.31
CA LEU A 136 3.93 -13.80 4.19
C LEU A 136 3.29 -13.41 2.86
N TYR A 137 2.26 -12.56 2.89
CA TYR A 137 1.52 -12.11 1.71
C TYR A 137 0.81 -10.79 1.98
N ALA A 138 0.36 -10.11 0.92
CA ALA A 138 -0.50 -8.94 1.02
C ALA A 138 -1.98 -9.31 0.73
N SER A 139 -2.91 -8.60 1.35
CA SER A 139 -4.32 -8.63 0.97
C SER A 139 -4.49 -8.02 -0.42
N ARG A 140 -5.45 -8.55 -1.21
CA ARG A 140 -5.76 -8.03 -2.54
C ARG A 140 -6.63 -6.79 -2.42
N TRP A 141 -6.00 -5.62 -2.31
CA TRP A 141 -6.66 -4.32 -2.22
C TRP A 141 -6.03 -3.34 -3.20
N THR A 142 -6.86 -2.48 -3.78
CA THR A 142 -6.39 -1.41 -4.66
C THR A 142 -6.64 -0.06 -4.03
N PHE A 143 -5.59 0.76 -3.98
CA PHE A 143 -5.63 2.13 -3.47
C PHE A 143 -5.58 3.10 -4.64
N TYR A 144 -6.51 4.03 -4.67
CA TYR A 144 -6.53 5.16 -5.60
C TYR A 144 -6.13 6.40 -4.83
N ILE A 145 -5.08 7.09 -5.28
CA ILE A 145 -4.44 8.20 -4.57
C ILE A 145 -4.36 9.38 -5.52
N ASP A 146 -4.76 10.56 -5.06
CA ASP A 146 -4.68 11.79 -5.86
C ASP A 146 -3.24 12.35 -5.97
N ALA A 147 -3.07 13.43 -6.73
CA ALA A 147 -1.78 14.10 -6.90
C ALA A 147 -1.25 14.74 -5.61
N GLU A 148 -2.13 15.04 -4.65
CA GLU A 148 -1.80 15.59 -3.33
C GLU A 148 -1.39 14.50 -2.33
N GLY A 149 -1.41 13.22 -2.75
CA GLY A 149 -1.06 12.07 -1.93
C GLY A 149 -2.16 11.65 -0.96
N ARG A 150 -3.43 11.99 -1.22
CA ARG A 150 -4.58 11.56 -0.42
C ARG A 150 -5.26 10.38 -1.07
N ILE A 151 -5.70 9.43 -0.25
CA ILE A 151 -6.47 8.28 -0.70
C ILE A 151 -7.87 8.78 -1.12
N LEU A 152 -8.24 8.51 -2.37
CA LEU A 152 -9.58 8.75 -2.89
C LEU A 152 -10.51 7.57 -2.59
N GLU A 153 -10.00 6.35 -2.76
CA GLU A 153 -10.75 5.11 -2.51
C GLU A 153 -9.81 3.96 -2.17
N VAL A 154 -10.30 3.02 -1.36
CA VAL A 154 -9.68 1.72 -1.11
C VAL A 154 -10.65 0.64 -1.56
N ASP A 155 -10.36 -0.04 -2.68
CA ASP A 155 -11.13 -1.19 -3.13
C ASP A 155 -10.61 -2.46 -2.46
N LYS A 156 -11.44 -3.07 -1.62
CA LYS A 156 -11.15 -4.31 -0.90
C LYS A 156 -11.80 -5.55 -1.54
N GLN A 157 -12.51 -5.38 -2.66
CA GLN A 157 -13.27 -6.44 -3.34
C GLN A 157 -12.81 -6.66 -4.78
N VAL A 158 -11.49 -6.67 -4.98
CA VAL A 158 -10.87 -6.79 -6.30
C VAL A 158 -11.16 -8.15 -6.93
N SER A 159 -11.76 -8.13 -8.12
CA SER A 159 -11.94 -9.31 -8.97
C SER A 159 -10.70 -9.53 -9.84
N THR A 160 -10.10 -10.71 -9.74
CA THR A 160 -8.88 -11.04 -10.50
C THR A 160 -9.06 -11.09 -12.00
N THR A 161 -10.29 -11.32 -12.47
CA THR A 161 -10.61 -11.46 -13.91
C THR A 161 -11.13 -10.18 -14.54
N THR A 162 -11.24 -9.10 -13.77
CA THR A 162 -11.74 -7.80 -14.25
C THR A 162 -10.94 -6.61 -13.69
N ALA A 163 -9.82 -6.88 -13.02
CA ALA A 163 -9.05 -5.87 -12.30
C ALA A 163 -8.60 -4.70 -13.19
N GLY A 164 -8.09 -4.99 -14.37
CA GLY A 164 -7.64 -3.96 -15.31
C GLY A 164 -8.78 -3.10 -15.83
N ARG A 165 -9.89 -3.74 -16.24
CA ARG A 165 -11.10 -3.05 -16.65
C ARG A 165 -11.70 -2.19 -15.52
N ASP A 166 -11.74 -2.74 -14.30
CA ASP A 166 -12.30 -2.04 -13.14
C ASP A 166 -11.41 -0.85 -12.74
N ILE A 167 -10.09 -0.98 -12.79
CA ILE A 167 -9.17 0.14 -12.58
C ILE A 167 -9.40 1.24 -13.62
N ALA A 168 -9.48 0.90 -14.92
CA ALA A 168 -9.73 1.88 -15.97
C ALA A 168 -11.05 2.64 -15.76
N ARG A 169 -12.12 1.92 -15.39
CA ARG A 169 -13.41 2.52 -15.05
C ARG A 169 -13.32 3.44 -13.83
N LYS A 170 -12.70 2.97 -12.74
CA LYS A 170 -12.53 3.72 -11.49
C LYS A 170 -11.71 5.00 -11.67
N LEU A 171 -10.66 4.98 -12.48
CA LEU A 171 -9.89 6.19 -12.81
C LEU A 171 -10.81 7.28 -13.38
N GLY A 172 -11.76 6.91 -14.25
CA GLY A 172 -12.76 7.85 -14.77
C GLY A 172 -13.76 8.32 -13.72
N GLU A 173 -14.31 7.41 -12.91
CA GLU A 173 -15.28 7.72 -11.85
C GLU A 173 -14.70 8.63 -10.76
N LEU A 174 -13.43 8.44 -10.40
CA LEU A 174 -12.73 9.24 -9.40
C LEU A 174 -12.15 10.54 -9.96
N GLY A 175 -12.35 10.83 -11.25
CA GLY A 175 -11.95 12.10 -11.85
C GLY A 175 -10.46 12.24 -12.17
N PHE A 176 -9.73 11.13 -12.34
CA PHE A 176 -8.35 11.22 -12.80
C PHE A 176 -8.31 11.86 -14.20
N PRO A 177 -7.38 12.82 -14.43
CA PRO A 177 -7.28 13.49 -15.73
C PRO A 177 -6.96 12.47 -16.84
N LYS A 178 -7.60 12.68 -18.01
CA LYS A 178 -7.17 11.96 -19.21
C LYS A 178 -5.91 12.63 -19.79
N LYS A 179 -5.03 11.83 -20.35
CA LYS A 179 -3.93 12.37 -21.14
C LYS A 179 -4.45 13.05 -22.39
N PRO A 180 -3.77 14.12 -22.86
CA PRO A 180 -4.13 14.80 -24.08
C PRO A 180 -3.99 13.91 -25.32
#